data_26a8a2289615e97c338c79b1dc12e6c4
#
_entry.id   26a8a2289615e97c338c79b1dc12e6c4
#
_cell.length_a   1.000
_cell.length_b   1.000
_cell.length_c   1.000
_cell.angle_alpha   90.00
_cell.angle_beta   90.00
_cell.angle_gamma   90.00
#
_symmetry.space_group_name_H-M   'P 1'
#
loop_
_entity.id
_entity.type
_entity.pdbx_description
1 polymer ?
#
loop_
_entity_poly.entity_id
_entity_poly.type
_entity_poly.pdbx_seq_one_letter_code
_entity_poly.pdbx_strand_id
1 'polypeptide(L)'
;MKTALLLIAHGSRQDEANADLLDIVAEMRKRGDYAIVEGAYLELSAPTIEEATGRCVSQGAAKVVLLPYFLSAGVHVRQDLTAIRQKLAKDNPSVEFSLAEPLGPHPLLLEIVVQRARQAT
;
A
#
# COMPACT_ATOMS: atom_id res chain seq x y z
N MET A 1 -7.57 -17.27 9.93
CA MET A 1 -6.65 -17.02 8.80
C MET A 1 -6.13 -15.59 8.89
N LYS A 2 -4.87 -15.39 8.55
CA LYS A 2 -4.27 -14.06 8.62
C LYS A 2 -4.49 -13.26 7.35
N THR A 3 -4.90 -12.00 7.51
CA THR A 3 -4.98 -11.04 6.41
C THR A 3 -3.84 -10.04 6.56
N ALA A 4 -3.10 -9.84 5.49
CA ALA A 4 -2.03 -8.84 5.42
C ALA A 4 -2.51 -7.60 4.71
N LEU A 5 -2.07 -6.43 5.19
CA LEU A 5 -2.23 -5.16 4.49
C LEU A 5 -0.86 -4.78 3.93
N LEU A 6 -0.76 -4.66 2.62
CA LEU A 6 0.46 -4.24 1.94
C LEU A 6 0.24 -2.86 1.34
N LEU A 7 0.84 -1.86 1.96
CA LEU A 7 0.77 -0.47 1.51
C LEU A 7 1.83 -0.24 0.44
N ILE A 8 1.43 0.32 -0.69
CA ILE A 8 2.31 0.52 -1.84
C ILE A 8 2.43 2.00 -2.14
N ALA A 9 3.64 2.55 -2.03
CA ALA A 9 3.94 3.92 -2.45
C ALA A 9 4.65 3.90 -3.80
N HIS A 10 4.75 5.05 -4.46
CA HIS A 10 5.46 5.16 -5.74
C HIS A 10 6.93 4.80 -5.60
N GLY A 11 7.57 5.30 -4.56
CA GLY A 11 9.00 5.17 -4.39
C GLY A 11 9.75 6.40 -4.87
N SER A 12 10.85 6.68 -4.22
CA SER A 12 11.72 7.81 -4.52
C SER A 12 13.16 7.42 -4.23
N ARG A 13 14.10 8.09 -4.87
CA ARG A 13 15.53 7.95 -4.56
C ARG A 13 15.89 8.69 -3.27
N GLN A 14 15.00 9.55 -2.77
CA GLN A 14 15.22 10.31 -1.55
C GLN A 14 14.58 9.59 -0.36
N ASP A 15 15.37 9.30 0.65
CA ASP A 15 14.91 8.58 1.84
C ASP A 15 13.81 9.33 2.57
N GLU A 16 13.86 10.65 2.60
CA GLU A 16 12.83 11.47 3.25
C GLU A 16 11.45 11.28 2.63
N ALA A 17 11.39 11.16 1.30
CA ALA A 17 10.13 10.93 0.60
C ALA A 17 9.57 9.54 0.90
N ASN A 18 10.46 8.56 1.14
CA ASN A 18 10.06 7.19 1.45
C ASN A 18 9.66 7.02 2.92
N ALA A 19 10.09 7.91 3.80
CA ALA A 19 9.83 7.81 5.24
C ALA A 19 8.33 7.87 5.58
N ASP A 20 7.54 8.59 4.80
CA ASP A 20 6.09 8.70 5.03
C ASP A 20 5.40 7.34 5.01
N LEU A 21 5.80 6.46 4.10
CA LEU A 21 5.25 5.11 4.06
C LEU A 21 5.61 4.31 5.31
N LEU A 22 6.85 4.43 5.78
CA LEU A 22 7.28 3.73 6.99
C LEU A 22 6.48 4.18 8.21
N ASP A 23 6.18 5.47 8.29
CA ASP A 23 5.39 6.02 9.40
C ASP A 23 3.97 5.48 9.39
N ILE A 24 3.30 5.44 8.24
CA ILE A 24 1.93 4.92 8.16
C ILE A 24 1.88 3.41 8.41
N VAL A 25 2.90 2.67 7.97
CA VAL A 25 3.01 1.24 8.26
C VAL A 25 3.10 1.02 9.77
N ALA A 26 3.95 1.79 10.46
CA ALA A 26 4.10 1.69 11.92
C ALA A 26 2.78 2.00 12.64
N GLU A 27 2.07 3.03 12.22
CA GLU A 27 0.78 3.39 12.82
C GLU A 27 -0.28 2.31 12.58
N MET A 28 -0.33 1.73 11.38
CA MET A 28 -1.27 0.66 11.07
C MET A 28 -0.98 -0.61 11.86
N ARG A 29 0.30 -0.89 12.14
CA ARG A 29 0.66 -2.01 13.02
C ARG A 29 0.16 -1.78 14.44
N LYS A 30 0.26 -0.56 14.96
CA LYS A 30 -0.22 -0.22 16.31
C LYS A 30 -1.73 -0.38 16.43
N ARG A 31 -2.49 -0.07 15.38
CA ARG A 31 -3.95 -0.20 15.39
C ARG A 31 -4.40 -1.64 15.57
N GLY A 32 -3.66 -2.58 14.98
CA GLY A 32 -3.98 -4.00 15.13
C GLY A 32 -5.16 -4.51 14.29
N ASP A 33 -5.65 -3.72 13.34
CA ASP A 33 -6.77 -4.14 12.46
C ASP A 33 -6.36 -5.30 11.54
N TYR A 34 -5.07 -5.43 11.24
CA TYR A 34 -4.51 -6.47 10.37
C TYR A 34 -3.39 -7.20 11.10
N ALA A 35 -3.36 -8.52 10.96
CA ALA A 35 -2.34 -9.34 11.60
C ALA A 35 -0.93 -9.04 11.07
N ILE A 36 -0.84 -8.64 9.81
CA ILE A 36 0.42 -8.37 9.11
C ILE A 36 0.26 -7.04 8.37
N VAL A 37 1.22 -6.14 8.54
CA VAL A 37 1.28 -4.87 7.80
C VAL A 37 2.68 -4.70 7.26
N GLU A 38 2.81 -4.54 5.95
CA GLU A 38 4.08 -4.32 5.26
C GLU A 38 3.95 -3.14 4.30
N GLY A 39 5.08 -2.55 3.97
CA GLY A 39 5.16 -1.48 2.97
C GLY A 39 6.02 -1.90 1.80
N ALA A 40 5.72 -1.38 0.62
CA ALA A 40 6.50 -1.62 -0.58
C ALA A 40 6.50 -0.40 -1.47
N TYR A 41 7.45 -0.36 -2.39
CA TYR A 41 7.56 0.71 -3.37
C TYR A 41 7.38 0.15 -4.77
N LEU A 42 6.66 0.90 -5.60
CA LEU A 42 6.41 0.52 -6.99
C LEU A 42 7.71 0.52 -7.79
N GLU A 43 8.59 1.50 -7.49
CA GLU A 43 9.87 1.66 -8.16
C GLU A 43 10.86 2.43 -7.28
N LEU A 44 12.12 2.48 -7.68
CA LEU A 44 13.19 3.35 -7.15
C LEU A 44 13.64 3.08 -5.71
N SER A 45 12.97 2.21 -4.98
CA SER A 45 13.34 1.90 -3.59
C SER A 45 12.93 0.49 -3.22
N ALA A 46 13.54 -0.04 -2.19
CA ALA A 46 13.22 -1.33 -1.60
C ALA A 46 12.44 -1.14 -0.29
N PRO A 47 11.59 -2.09 0.10
CA PRO A 47 11.36 -3.35 -0.61
C PRO A 47 10.46 -3.16 -1.83
N THR A 48 10.66 -4.02 -2.83
CA THR A 48 9.76 -4.12 -3.97
C THR A 48 8.45 -4.76 -3.53
N ILE A 49 7.43 -4.68 -4.37
CA ILE A 49 6.14 -5.33 -4.08
C ILE A 49 6.33 -6.85 -3.93
N GLU A 50 7.15 -7.47 -4.76
CA GLU A 50 7.42 -8.91 -4.68
C GLU A 50 8.12 -9.29 -3.37
N GLU A 51 9.13 -8.52 -2.96
CA GLU A 51 9.84 -8.75 -1.70
C GLU A 51 8.90 -8.63 -0.50
N ALA A 52 8.09 -7.57 -0.47
CA ALA A 52 7.14 -7.35 0.62
C ALA A 52 6.04 -8.41 0.65
N THR A 53 5.58 -8.86 -0.52
CA THR A 53 4.64 -9.98 -0.62
C THR A 53 5.23 -11.24 0.00
N GLY A 54 6.50 -11.51 -0.30
CA GLY A 54 7.21 -12.64 0.30
C GLY A 54 7.23 -12.57 1.81
N ARG A 55 7.41 -11.39 2.39
CA ARG A 55 7.35 -11.18 3.84
C ARG A 55 5.95 -11.46 4.39
N CYS A 56 4.91 -11.04 3.69
CA CYS A 56 3.53 -11.33 4.09
C CYS A 56 3.26 -12.85 4.08
N VAL A 57 3.65 -13.52 3.03
CA VAL A 57 3.45 -14.96 2.88
C VAL A 57 4.23 -15.74 3.95
N SER A 58 5.48 -15.36 4.22
CA SER A 58 6.31 -16.02 5.24
C SER A 58 5.75 -15.85 6.65
N GLN A 59 4.99 -14.81 6.90
CA GLN A 59 4.31 -14.60 8.18
C GLN A 59 2.96 -15.30 8.27
N GLY A 60 2.56 -16.01 7.23
CA GLY A 60 1.35 -16.82 7.24
C GLY A 60 0.11 -16.15 6.65
N ALA A 61 0.28 -15.13 5.81
CA ALA A 61 -0.87 -14.48 5.19
C ALA A 61 -1.62 -15.44 4.27
N ALA A 62 -2.93 -15.56 4.48
CA ALA A 62 -3.83 -16.29 3.58
C ALA A 62 -4.49 -15.32 2.59
N LYS A 63 -4.54 -14.04 2.93
CA LYS A 63 -5.05 -12.98 2.09
C LYS A 63 -4.13 -11.76 2.20
N VAL A 64 -3.86 -11.12 1.07
CA VAL A 64 -3.08 -9.88 1.01
C VAL A 64 -3.93 -8.80 0.32
N VAL A 65 -4.14 -7.70 1.03
CA VAL A 65 -4.80 -6.51 0.47
C VAL A 65 -3.72 -5.56 0.00
N LEU A 66 -3.66 -5.32 -1.31
CA LEU A 66 -2.73 -4.37 -1.92
C LEU A 66 -3.39 -2.99 -1.90
N LEU A 67 -2.82 -2.06 -1.15
CA LEU A 67 -3.40 -0.72 -1.01
C LEU A 67 -2.45 0.33 -1.59
N PRO A 68 -2.82 0.95 -2.73
CA PRO A 68 -2.02 2.04 -3.30
C PRO A 68 -2.08 3.28 -2.40
N TYR A 69 -0.95 3.61 -1.81
CA TYR A 69 -0.84 4.78 -0.93
C TYR A 69 -0.53 6.01 -1.80
N PHE A 70 -1.49 6.36 -2.64
CA PHE A 70 -1.43 7.49 -3.59
C PHE A 70 -2.68 8.35 -3.39
N LEU A 71 -2.58 9.65 -3.61
CA LEU A 71 -3.77 10.51 -3.61
C LEU A 71 -4.72 10.11 -4.73
N SER A 72 -4.18 9.74 -5.89
CA SER A 72 -4.96 9.23 -7.01
C SER A 72 -4.08 8.35 -7.88
N ALA A 73 -4.69 7.52 -8.71
CA ALA A 73 -3.98 6.67 -9.66
C ALA A 73 -4.52 6.90 -11.06
N GLY A 74 -3.61 7.21 -12.00
CA GLY A 74 -3.96 7.31 -13.40
C GLY A 74 -4.21 5.95 -14.03
N VAL A 75 -4.67 5.94 -15.29
CA VAL A 75 -5.00 4.72 -16.01
C VAL A 75 -3.82 3.75 -16.10
N HIS A 76 -2.63 4.25 -16.41
CA HIS A 76 -1.45 3.41 -16.57
C HIS A 76 -1.04 2.75 -15.24
N VAL A 77 -1.05 3.50 -14.15
CA VAL A 77 -0.72 2.96 -12.82
C VAL A 77 -1.76 1.91 -12.40
N ARG A 78 -3.05 2.15 -12.65
CA ARG A 78 -4.11 1.17 -12.36
C ARG A 78 -3.92 -0.13 -13.14
N GLN A 79 -3.55 -0.02 -14.42
CA GLN A 79 -3.26 -1.19 -15.26
C GLN A 79 -2.06 -1.96 -14.74
N ASP A 80 -1.00 -1.26 -14.37
CA ASP A 80 0.21 -1.88 -13.82
C ASP A 80 -0.09 -2.61 -12.52
N LEU A 81 -0.86 -2.00 -11.61
CA LEU A 81 -1.22 -2.62 -10.33
C LEU A 81 -2.12 -3.84 -10.54
N THR A 82 -3.04 -3.79 -11.50
CA THR A 82 -3.88 -4.93 -11.85
C THR A 82 -3.03 -6.10 -12.35
N ALA A 83 -2.07 -5.82 -13.23
CA ALA A 83 -1.16 -6.83 -13.76
C ALA A 83 -0.28 -7.42 -12.65
N ILE A 84 0.21 -6.59 -11.74
CA ILE A 84 0.99 -7.03 -10.58
C ILE A 84 0.16 -7.96 -9.71
N ARG A 85 -1.08 -7.58 -9.38
CA ARG A 85 -1.97 -8.44 -8.59
C ARG A 85 -2.17 -9.81 -9.25
N GLN A 86 -2.40 -9.82 -10.55
CA GLN A 86 -2.58 -11.08 -11.30
C GLN A 86 -1.32 -11.95 -11.22
N LYS A 87 -0.16 -11.35 -11.39
CA LYS A 87 1.13 -12.07 -11.30
C LYS A 87 1.36 -12.64 -9.90
N LEU A 88 1.10 -11.84 -8.86
CA LEU A 88 1.26 -12.29 -7.47
C LEU A 88 0.32 -13.46 -7.16
N ALA A 89 -0.92 -13.40 -7.64
CA ALA A 89 -1.88 -14.49 -7.45
C ALA A 89 -1.43 -15.76 -8.16
N LYS A 90 -0.85 -15.62 -9.34
CA LYS A 90 -0.33 -16.77 -10.10
C LYS A 90 0.88 -17.39 -9.40
N ASP A 91 1.77 -16.57 -8.88
CA ASP A 91 2.99 -17.03 -8.21
C ASP A 91 2.72 -17.59 -6.81
N ASN A 92 1.59 -17.21 -6.20
CA ASN A 92 1.20 -17.65 -4.85
C ASN A 92 -0.24 -18.17 -4.87
N PRO A 93 -0.49 -19.34 -5.47
CA PRO A 93 -1.86 -19.81 -5.72
C PRO A 93 -2.68 -20.12 -4.48
N SER A 94 -2.04 -20.29 -3.32
CA SER A 94 -2.73 -20.53 -2.06
C SER A 94 -3.11 -19.24 -1.31
N VAL A 95 -2.76 -18.07 -1.85
CA VAL A 95 -3.01 -16.78 -1.23
C VAL A 95 -3.97 -15.97 -2.09
N GLU A 96 -4.97 -15.35 -1.46
CA GLU A 96 -5.91 -14.46 -2.13
C GLU A 96 -5.35 -13.03 -2.16
N PHE A 97 -5.36 -12.40 -3.32
CA PHE A 97 -4.89 -11.01 -3.49
C PHE A 97 -6.04 -10.11 -3.92
N SER A 98 -6.26 -9.03 -3.17
CA SER A 98 -7.24 -8.00 -3.52
C SER A 98 -6.52 -6.68 -3.74
N LEU A 99 -6.94 -5.93 -4.75
CA LEU A 99 -6.43 -4.59 -5.01
C LEU A 99 -7.46 -3.58 -4.52
N ALA A 100 -7.07 -2.79 -3.52
CA ALA A 100 -7.91 -1.72 -3.00
C ALA A 100 -7.82 -0.47 -3.88
N GLU A 101 -8.79 0.42 -3.74
CA GLU A 101 -8.74 1.73 -4.37
C GLU A 101 -7.63 2.57 -3.73
N PRO A 102 -7.04 3.54 -4.45
CA PRO A 102 -6.12 4.50 -3.86
C PRO A 102 -6.84 5.38 -2.84
N LEU A 103 -6.10 6.25 -2.15
CA LEU A 103 -6.65 7.11 -1.11
C LEU A 103 -7.73 8.06 -1.60
N GLY A 104 -7.60 8.56 -2.81
CA GLY A 104 -8.54 9.50 -3.37
C GLY A 104 -9.11 9.11 -4.73
N PRO A 105 -10.21 9.72 -5.13
CA PRO A 105 -11.00 10.69 -4.35
C PRO A 105 -11.73 10.07 -3.17
N HIS A 106 -11.85 10.81 -2.08
CA HIS A 106 -12.53 10.35 -0.86
C HIS A 106 -12.99 11.57 -0.03
N PRO A 107 -14.20 11.50 0.58
CA PRO A 107 -14.69 12.62 1.40
C PRO A 107 -13.73 13.06 2.51
N LEU A 108 -13.01 12.14 3.13
CA LEU A 108 -12.05 12.48 4.18
C LEU A 108 -10.87 13.29 3.65
N LEU A 109 -10.47 13.09 2.39
CA LEU A 109 -9.43 13.92 1.78
C LEU A 109 -9.92 15.35 1.57
N LEU A 110 -11.20 15.53 1.21
CA LEU A 110 -11.79 16.85 1.11
C LEU A 110 -11.71 17.58 2.46
N GLU A 111 -12.00 16.87 3.54
CA GLU A 111 -11.90 17.43 4.89
C GLU A 111 -10.45 17.83 5.24
N ILE A 112 -9.48 17.03 4.83
CA ILE A 112 -8.07 17.37 5.02
C ILE A 112 -7.71 18.65 4.27
N VAL A 113 -8.18 18.80 3.03
CA VAL A 113 -7.94 20.01 2.23
C VAL A 113 -8.50 21.24 2.94
N VAL A 114 -9.74 21.17 3.43
CA VAL A 114 -10.38 22.26 4.16
C VAL A 114 -9.59 22.63 5.42
N GLN A 115 -9.19 21.60 6.18
CA GLN A 115 -8.45 21.80 7.42
C GLN A 115 -7.09 22.45 7.16
N ARG A 116 -6.35 21.98 6.17
CA ARG A 116 -5.04 22.53 5.81
C ARG A 116 -5.16 23.98 5.33
N ALA A 117 -6.18 24.26 4.52
CA ALA A 117 -6.43 25.64 4.06
C ALA A 117 -6.69 26.59 5.23
N ARG A 118 -7.51 26.16 6.20
CA ARG A 118 -7.80 26.95 7.40
C ARG A 118 -6.54 27.21 8.23
N GLN A 119 -5.67 26.24 8.37
CA GLN A 119 -4.43 26.37 9.13
C GLN A 119 -3.47 27.40 8.52
N ALA A 120 -3.56 27.63 7.22
CA ALA A 120 -2.69 28.56 6.49
C ALA A 120 -3.27 29.99 6.39
N THR A 121 -4.46 30.22 6.88
CA THR A 121 -5.15 31.54 6.77
C THR A 121 -4.76 32.49 7.87
#